data_766cba736d643e68ab925c0e2bf603df
#
_entry.id   766cba736d643e68ab925c0e2bf603df
#
_cell.length_a   1.000
_cell.length_b   1.000
_cell.length_c   1.000
_cell.angle_alpha   90.00
_cell.angle_beta   90.00
_cell.angle_gamma   90.00
#
_symmetry.space_group_name_H-M   'P 1'
#
loop_
_entity.id
_entity.type
_entity.pdbx_description
1 polymer ?
#
loop_
_entity_poly.entity_id
_entity_poly.type
_entity_poly.pdbx_seq_one_letter_code
_entity_poly.pdbx_strand_id
1 'polypeptide(L)'
;EPSLASDVVTCVTGAMVPQLEAFRDMLLAEGVSHWRLFSIFPMGRAKHDPTLRITDEQFRTLMEFIRRTRREGRIDASYACEGFLGGYEAEVRDHFYECAAGVTVASIRVDGAISGCTSIRANFHQGNIYRDRFWEVWEHRFKPFRDREWMRTGACADCRMFRYCQGGGMHLRDDDGSLLYCHYKRL
;
A
#
# COMPACT_ATOMS: atom_id res chain seq x y z
N GLU A 1 -11.51 -8.87 30.11
CA GLU A 1 -11.06 -7.59 29.53
C GLU A 1 -11.25 -7.65 28.03
N PRO A 2 -11.73 -6.57 27.37
CA PRO A 2 -11.77 -6.55 25.94
C PRO A 2 -10.33 -6.71 25.44
N SER A 3 -10.08 -7.74 24.60
CA SER A 3 -8.78 -7.96 24.00
C SER A 3 -8.43 -6.75 23.14
N LEU A 4 -7.32 -6.09 23.43
CA LEU A 4 -6.79 -5.05 22.55
C LEU A 4 -6.50 -5.67 21.19
N ALA A 5 -7.03 -5.06 20.13
CA ALA A 5 -6.65 -5.43 18.79
C ALA A 5 -5.16 -5.12 18.60
N SER A 6 -4.35 -6.14 18.40
CA SER A 6 -2.92 -5.99 18.15
C SER A 6 -2.59 -6.35 16.70
N ASP A 7 -1.80 -5.51 16.07
CA ASP A 7 -1.38 -5.69 14.69
C ASP A 7 0.08 -5.24 14.57
N VAL A 8 0.94 -6.13 14.13
CA VAL A 8 2.34 -5.81 13.87
C VAL A 8 2.51 -5.45 12.40
N VAL A 9 3.11 -4.30 12.15
CA VAL A 9 3.40 -3.81 10.80
C VAL A 9 4.90 -3.87 10.54
N THR A 10 5.30 -4.54 9.45
CA THR A 10 6.70 -4.69 9.06
C THR A 10 6.94 -4.11 7.66
N CYS A 11 7.85 -3.12 7.58
CA CYS A 11 8.39 -2.64 6.31
C CYS A 11 9.55 -3.55 5.88
N VAL A 12 9.33 -4.39 4.89
CA VAL A 12 10.27 -5.43 4.45
C VAL A 12 11.38 -4.83 3.58
N THR A 13 12.63 -5.04 4.00
CA THR A 13 13.86 -4.74 3.21
C THR A 13 14.45 -6.01 2.62
N GLY A 14 15.38 -5.86 1.68
CA GLY A 14 16.09 -7.00 1.09
C GLY A 14 16.79 -7.88 2.11
N ALA A 15 17.37 -7.28 3.16
CA ALA A 15 18.04 -7.99 4.25
C ALA A 15 17.08 -8.79 5.15
N MET A 16 15.80 -8.42 5.18
CA MET A 16 14.80 -9.11 6.00
C MET A 16 14.20 -10.34 5.31
N VAL A 17 14.19 -10.38 3.97
CA VAL A 17 13.54 -11.47 3.24
C VAL A 17 14.02 -12.87 3.69
N PRO A 18 15.33 -13.14 3.84
CA PRO A 18 15.80 -14.44 4.33
C PRO A 18 15.47 -14.71 5.82
N GLN A 19 15.01 -13.72 6.56
CA GLN A 19 14.72 -13.82 8.00
C GLN A 19 13.22 -13.89 8.31
N LEU A 20 12.33 -13.87 7.31
CA LEU A 20 10.89 -13.81 7.50
C LEU A 20 10.33 -14.98 8.33
N GLU A 21 10.89 -16.19 8.17
CA GLU A 21 10.50 -17.38 8.97
C GLU A 21 10.81 -17.16 10.46
N ALA A 22 12.04 -16.77 10.77
CA ALA A 22 12.46 -16.52 12.15
C ALA A 22 11.66 -15.39 12.78
N PHE A 23 11.33 -14.35 11.98
CA PHE A 23 10.52 -13.23 12.44
C PHE A 23 9.06 -13.67 12.73
N ARG A 24 8.47 -14.50 11.86
CA ARG A 24 7.16 -15.10 12.09
C ARG A 24 7.15 -15.91 13.41
N ASP A 25 8.15 -16.76 13.60
CA ASP A 25 8.21 -17.62 14.77
C ASP A 25 8.38 -16.82 16.07
N MET A 26 9.14 -15.73 16.03
CA MET A 26 9.22 -14.77 17.12
C MET A 26 7.86 -14.13 17.43
N LEU A 27 7.14 -13.64 16.42
CA LEU A 27 5.82 -13.04 16.59
C LEU A 27 4.81 -14.01 17.18
N LEU A 28 4.86 -15.27 16.75
CA LEU A 28 4.01 -16.33 17.30
C LEU A 28 4.32 -16.63 18.78
N ALA A 29 5.60 -16.62 19.16
CA ALA A 29 6.03 -16.78 20.55
C ALA A 29 5.54 -15.64 21.45
N GLU A 30 5.44 -14.42 20.90
CA GLU A 30 4.90 -13.24 21.60
C GLU A 30 3.36 -13.14 21.55
N GLY A 31 2.68 -14.14 20.98
CA GLY A 31 1.22 -14.18 20.91
C GLY A 31 0.58 -13.21 19.92
N VAL A 32 1.34 -12.74 18.94
CA VAL A 32 0.82 -11.84 17.88
C VAL A 32 -0.09 -12.61 16.94
N SER A 33 -1.31 -12.14 16.73
CA SER A 33 -2.31 -12.78 15.86
C SER A 33 -2.41 -12.17 14.47
N HIS A 34 -2.02 -10.89 14.28
CA HIS A 34 -2.13 -10.19 13.01
C HIS A 34 -0.79 -9.55 12.63
N TRP A 35 -0.36 -9.80 11.39
CA TRP A 35 0.91 -9.31 10.87
C TRP A 35 0.76 -8.77 9.46
N ARG A 36 0.92 -7.45 9.30
CA ARG A 36 0.93 -6.79 7.98
C ARG A 36 2.33 -6.51 7.49
N LEU A 37 2.60 -6.93 6.25
CA LEU A 37 3.87 -6.72 5.60
C LEU A 37 3.73 -5.71 4.46
N PHE A 38 4.68 -4.78 4.37
CA PHE A 38 4.77 -3.75 3.35
C PHE A 38 6.10 -3.83 2.62
N SER A 39 6.12 -3.55 1.35
CA SER A 39 7.37 -3.16 0.69
C SER A 39 7.64 -1.67 0.88
N ILE A 40 8.89 -1.25 0.82
CA ILE A 40 9.25 0.16 0.92
C ILE A 40 9.20 0.77 -0.47
N PHE A 41 8.34 1.75 -0.69
CA PHE A 41 8.27 2.46 -1.96
C PHE A 41 9.35 3.56 -2.06
N PRO A 42 9.87 3.86 -3.27
CA PRO A 42 11.06 4.68 -3.47
C PRO A 42 10.78 6.17 -3.35
N MET A 43 10.38 6.62 -2.16
CA MET A 43 10.09 8.02 -1.86
C MET A 43 10.84 8.51 -0.62
N GLY A 44 11.02 9.82 -0.51
CA GLY A 44 11.75 10.42 0.59
C GLY A 44 13.17 9.83 0.71
N ARG A 45 13.57 9.41 1.90
CA ARG A 45 14.89 8.79 2.14
C ARG A 45 15.10 7.50 1.34
N ALA A 46 14.06 6.70 1.16
CA ALA A 46 14.15 5.44 0.41
C ALA A 46 14.40 5.65 -1.10
N LYS A 47 14.20 6.86 -1.65
CA LYS A 47 14.56 7.19 -3.03
C LYS A 47 16.07 7.04 -3.27
N HIS A 48 16.86 7.39 -2.28
CA HIS A 48 18.33 7.47 -2.36
C HIS A 48 19.04 6.27 -1.73
N ASP A 49 18.31 5.37 -1.09
CA ASP A 49 18.87 4.19 -0.44
C ASP A 49 18.30 2.89 -1.08
N PRO A 50 19.05 2.27 -2.00
CA PRO A 50 18.63 1.03 -2.64
C PRO A 50 18.56 -0.16 -1.67
N THR A 51 19.23 -0.12 -0.52
CA THR A 51 19.22 -1.22 0.46
C THR A 51 17.86 -1.40 1.13
N LEU A 52 17.05 -0.34 1.14
CA LEU A 52 15.69 -0.37 1.65
C LEU A 52 14.69 -1.05 0.71
N ARG A 53 15.08 -1.28 -0.55
CA ARG A 53 14.20 -1.88 -1.56
C ARG A 53 14.42 -3.38 -1.66
N ILE A 54 13.37 -4.08 -2.05
CA ILE A 54 13.44 -5.51 -2.40
C ILE A 54 13.47 -5.66 -3.92
N THR A 55 14.20 -6.68 -4.42
CA THR A 55 14.20 -7.04 -5.84
C THR A 55 12.87 -7.68 -6.23
N ASP A 56 12.63 -7.89 -7.53
CA ASP A 56 11.43 -8.57 -8.00
C ASP A 56 11.40 -10.04 -7.56
N GLU A 57 12.56 -10.70 -7.50
CA GLU A 57 12.68 -12.05 -6.96
C GLU A 57 12.34 -12.09 -5.47
N GLN A 58 12.89 -11.16 -4.69
CA GLN A 58 12.56 -11.03 -3.27
C GLN A 58 11.09 -10.69 -3.04
N PHE A 59 10.49 -9.90 -3.95
CA PHE A 59 9.06 -9.58 -3.88
C PHE A 59 8.21 -10.84 -4.11
N ARG A 60 8.54 -11.67 -5.11
CA ARG A 60 7.88 -12.97 -5.30
C ARG A 60 8.06 -13.89 -4.10
N THR A 61 9.26 -13.95 -3.54
CA THR A 61 9.54 -14.71 -2.30
C THR A 61 8.66 -14.24 -1.14
N LEU A 62 8.48 -12.93 -0.97
CA LEU A 62 7.60 -12.35 0.04
C LEU A 62 6.14 -12.76 -0.19
N MET A 63 5.64 -12.72 -1.43
CA MET A 63 4.26 -13.15 -1.73
C MET A 63 4.05 -14.63 -1.43
N GLU A 64 4.99 -15.50 -1.82
CA GLU A 64 4.91 -16.93 -1.51
C GLU A 64 5.00 -17.19 0.00
N PHE A 65 5.83 -16.46 0.72
CA PHE A 65 5.91 -16.55 2.18
C PHE A 65 4.58 -16.20 2.84
N ILE A 66 3.96 -15.06 2.47
CA ILE A 66 2.67 -14.65 3.03
C ILE A 66 1.59 -15.69 2.71
N ARG A 67 1.51 -16.13 1.44
CA ARG A 67 0.55 -17.16 1.00
C ARG A 67 0.66 -18.44 1.83
N ARG A 68 1.88 -18.95 2.04
CA ARG A 68 2.13 -20.14 2.84
C ARG A 68 1.76 -19.93 4.30
N THR A 69 2.20 -18.83 4.92
CA THR A 69 1.89 -18.47 6.31
C THR A 69 0.39 -18.37 6.57
N ARG A 70 -0.36 -17.81 5.63
CA ARG A 70 -1.84 -17.75 5.70
C ARG A 70 -2.46 -19.15 5.65
N ARG A 71 -1.95 -20.04 4.79
CA ARG A 71 -2.43 -21.42 4.70
C ARG A 71 -2.11 -22.24 5.95
N GLU A 72 -1.04 -21.95 6.64
CA GLU A 72 -0.70 -22.55 7.94
C GLU A 72 -1.69 -22.13 9.05
N GLY A 73 -2.30 -20.96 8.94
CA GLY A 73 -3.37 -20.48 9.83
C GLY A 73 -2.94 -20.19 11.28
N ARG A 74 -1.63 -20.05 11.55
CA ARG A 74 -1.10 -19.79 12.88
C ARG A 74 -1.04 -18.31 13.23
N ILE A 75 -0.90 -17.45 12.24
CA ILE A 75 -0.90 -16.00 12.33
C ILE A 75 -1.57 -15.46 11.05
N ASP A 76 -2.42 -14.45 11.20
CA ASP A 76 -3.03 -13.78 10.05
C ASP A 76 -2.03 -12.81 9.42
N ALA A 77 -1.22 -13.33 8.50
CA ALA A 77 -0.28 -12.53 7.73
C ALA A 77 -0.96 -11.93 6.50
N SER A 78 -0.74 -10.66 6.21
CA SER A 78 -1.30 -10.01 5.03
C SER A 78 -0.33 -9.05 4.36
N TYR A 79 -0.39 -8.99 3.01
CA TYR A 79 0.26 -7.92 2.28
C TYR A 79 -0.65 -6.69 2.29
N ALA A 80 -0.07 -5.54 2.60
CA ALA A 80 -0.83 -4.31 2.79
C ALA A 80 -1.41 -3.72 1.50
N CYS A 81 -2.04 -2.57 1.63
CA CYS A 81 -2.82 -1.87 0.59
C CYS A 81 -1.97 -1.17 -0.50
N GLU A 82 -0.86 -1.76 -0.93
CA GLU A 82 0.10 -1.03 -1.78
C GLU A 82 -0.19 -1.11 -3.29
N GLY A 83 -0.68 -2.21 -3.82
CA GLY A 83 -0.89 -2.37 -5.25
C GLY A 83 -1.61 -3.66 -5.61
N PHE A 84 -2.03 -3.75 -6.87
CA PHE A 84 -2.65 -4.94 -7.42
C PHE A 84 -1.64 -6.06 -7.66
N LEU A 85 -1.96 -7.26 -7.20
CA LEU A 85 -1.06 -8.42 -7.14
C LEU A 85 -1.46 -9.57 -8.10
N GLY A 86 -2.40 -9.32 -9.01
CA GLY A 86 -2.77 -10.33 -10.01
C GLY A 86 -3.31 -11.62 -9.37
N GLY A 87 -2.65 -12.74 -9.65
CA GLY A 87 -3.04 -14.05 -9.15
C GLY A 87 -2.87 -14.26 -7.65
N TYR A 88 -2.19 -13.34 -6.95
CA TYR A 88 -2.06 -13.39 -5.50
C TYR A 88 -3.20 -12.69 -4.74
N GLU A 89 -4.10 -11.98 -5.45
CA GLU A 89 -5.28 -11.41 -4.80
C GLU A 89 -6.10 -12.52 -4.12
N ALA A 90 -6.65 -12.24 -2.94
CA ALA A 90 -7.30 -13.19 -2.02
C ALA A 90 -6.39 -14.27 -1.41
N GLU A 91 -5.15 -14.45 -1.89
CA GLU A 91 -4.20 -15.40 -1.28
C GLU A 91 -3.28 -14.76 -0.24
N VAL A 92 -2.99 -13.47 -0.41
CA VAL A 92 -2.08 -12.72 0.48
C VAL A 92 -2.77 -11.57 1.23
N ARG A 93 -4.07 -11.41 1.06
CA ARG A 93 -4.96 -10.48 1.79
C ARG A 93 -6.41 -10.92 1.63
N ASP A 94 -7.31 -10.41 2.47
CA ASP A 94 -8.71 -10.85 2.52
C ASP A 94 -9.63 -10.12 1.55
N HIS A 95 -9.15 -9.07 0.90
CA HIS A 95 -9.92 -8.26 -0.04
C HIS A 95 -9.19 -8.12 -1.36
N PHE A 96 -9.95 -7.93 -2.43
CA PHE A 96 -9.39 -7.53 -3.71
C PHE A 96 -8.80 -6.13 -3.62
N TYR A 97 -7.69 -5.89 -4.34
CA TYR A 97 -7.01 -4.61 -4.29
C TYR A 97 -7.92 -3.43 -4.64
N GLU A 98 -7.98 -2.49 -3.73
CA GLU A 98 -8.57 -1.18 -3.92
C GLU A 98 -7.75 -0.14 -3.16
N CYS A 99 -7.47 1.00 -3.81
CA CYS A 99 -6.90 2.13 -3.09
C CYS A 99 -8.02 2.99 -2.54
N ALA A 100 -8.32 2.85 -1.27
CA ALA A 100 -9.41 3.55 -0.57
C ALA A 100 -9.21 5.08 -0.44
N ALA A 101 -8.00 5.58 -0.73
CA ALA A 101 -7.66 6.99 -0.62
C ALA A 101 -8.60 7.87 -1.46
N GLY A 102 -9.28 8.82 -0.81
CA GLY A 102 -10.21 9.76 -1.45
C GLY A 102 -11.53 9.15 -1.94
N VAL A 103 -11.72 7.84 -1.73
CA VAL A 103 -12.96 7.10 -2.05
C VAL A 103 -13.75 6.82 -0.77
N THR A 104 -13.14 6.12 0.18
CA THR A 104 -13.74 5.81 1.50
C THR A 104 -12.91 6.32 2.67
N VAL A 105 -11.67 6.75 2.43
CA VAL A 105 -10.73 7.25 3.43
C VAL A 105 -10.26 8.64 3.06
N ALA A 106 -10.22 9.54 4.04
CA ALA A 106 -9.54 10.83 3.97
C ALA A 106 -8.62 11.00 5.18
N SER A 107 -7.67 11.92 5.07
CA SER A 107 -6.75 12.27 6.13
C SER A 107 -6.67 13.78 6.30
N ILE A 108 -6.61 14.23 7.55
CA ILE A 108 -6.25 15.59 7.90
C ILE A 108 -4.84 15.53 8.51
N ARG A 109 -3.93 16.28 7.92
CA ARG A 109 -2.53 16.32 8.34
C ARG A 109 -2.33 17.34 9.48
N VAL A 110 -1.17 17.30 10.12
CA VAL A 110 -0.84 18.19 11.24
C VAL A 110 -0.87 19.69 10.85
N ASP A 111 -0.60 19.99 9.58
CA ASP A 111 -0.67 21.34 8.99
C ASP A 111 -2.10 21.72 8.52
N GLY A 112 -3.08 20.89 8.83
CA GLY A 112 -4.47 21.06 8.41
C GLY A 112 -4.77 20.64 6.98
N ALA A 113 -3.79 20.20 6.19
CA ALA A 113 -4.02 19.77 4.81
C ALA A 113 -4.95 18.55 4.74
N ILE A 114 -5.93 18.62 3.83
CA ILE A 114 -6.90 17.54 3.57
C ILE A 114 -6.37 16.70 2.41
N SER A 115 -6.17 15.40 2.66
CA SER A 115 -5.65 14.44 1.69
C SER A 115 -6.47 13.15 1.69
N GLY A 116 -6.30 12.32 0.67
CA GLY A 116 -6.90 10.98 0.61
C GLY A 116 -6.23 9.97 1.54
N CYS A 117 -4.94 10.16 1.84
CA CYS A 117 -4.17 9.29 2.71
C CYS A 117 -2.93 10.03 3.22
N THR A 118 -2.42 9.68 4.40
CA THR A 118 -1.21 10.27 4.99
C THR A 118 0.06 10.03 4.16
N SER A 119 0.08 8.98 3.34
CA SER A 119 1.21 8.64 2.44
C SER A 119 1.21 9.40 1.10
N ILE A 120 0.25 10.29 0.87
CA ILE A 120 0.09 11.01 -0.40
C ILE A 120 0.75 12.38 -0.32
N ARG A 121 1.40 12.80 -1.41
CA ARG A 121 2.18 14.03 -1.52
C ARG A 121 1.32 15.29 -1.63
N ALA A 122 1.95 16.45 -1.40
CA ALA A 122 1.29 17.75 -1.32
C ALA A 122 0.54 18.16 -2.59
N ASN A 123 1.03 17.80 -3.78
CA ASN A 123 0.35 18.11 -5.04
C ASN A 123 -1.01 17.39 -5.22
N PHE A 124 -1.30 16.39 -4.39
CA PHE A 124 -2.61 15.73 -4.33
C PHE A 124 -3.43 16.13 -3.09
N HIS A 125 -2.99 17.10 -2.29
CA HIS A 125 -3.83 17.67 -1.23
C HIS A 125 -4.97 18.47 -1.83
N GLN A 126 -6.18 18.30 -1.29
CA GLN A 126 -7.41 18.83 -1.87
C GLN A 126 -7.92 20.11 -1.21
N GLY A 127 -7.38 20.43 -0.04
CA GLY A 127 -7.77 21.61 0.73
C GLY A 127 -7.04 21.69 2.06
N ASN A 128 -7.53 22.60 2.93
CA ASN A 128 -6.98 22.76 4.27
C ASN A 128 -8.10 23.17 5.25
N ILE A 129 -8.22 22.48 6.38
CA ILE A 129 -9.32 22.70 7.36
C ILE A 129 -9.34 24.10 7.98
N TYR A 130 -8.24 24.86 7.91
CA TYR A 130 -8.21 26.24 8.40
C TYR A 130 -8.81 27.24 7.41
N ARG A 131 -9.15 26.81 6.18
CA ARG A 131 -9.72 27.66 5.12
C ARG A 131 -10.96 27.08 4.46
N ASP A 132 -11.08 25.75 4.48
CA ASP A 132 -12.08 25.00 3.74
C ASP A 132 -12.95 24.18 4.71
N ARG A 133 -14.23 24.03 4.39
CA ARG A 133 -15.09 23.07 5.09
C ARG A 133 -14.79 21.66 4.59
N PHE A 134 -14.46 20.74 5.49
CA PHE A 134 -14.04 19.38 5.14
C PHE A 134 -15.02 18.69 4.18
N TRP A 135 -16.32 18.74 4.45
CA TRP A 135 -17.33 18.07 3.62
C TRP A 135 -17.44 18.64 2.21
N GLU A 136 -17.29 19.94 2.02
CA GLU A 136 -17.27 20.57 0.69
C GLU A 136 -16.03 20.09 -0.11
N VAL A 137 -14.89 20.00 0.56
CA VAL A 137 -13.68 19.44 -0.06
C VAL A 137 -13.90 17.99 -0.41
N TRP A 138 -14.41 17.18 0.52
CA TRP A 138 -14.66 15.75 0.33
C TRP A 138 -15.61 15.48 -0.84
N GLU A 139 -16.69 16.18 -0.93
CA GLU A 139 -17.72 15.98 -1.97
C GLU A 139 -17.23 16.45 -3.34
N HIS A 140 -16.57 17.60 -3.41
CA HIS A 140 -16.38 18.30 -4.68
C HIS A 140 -14.95 18.29 -5.21
N ARG A 141 -13.93 18.06 -4.39
CA ARG A 141 -12.53 18.17 -4.83
C ARG A 141 -11.81 16.84 -4.97
N PHE A 142 -12.36 15.74 -4.48
CA PHE A 142 -11.71 14.42 -4.54
C PHE A 142 -11.88 13.69 -5.89
N LYS A 143 -12.28 14.40 -6.95
CA LYS A 143 -12.40 13.83 -8.29
C LYS A 143 -11.13 13.11 -8.76
N PRO A 144 -9.88 13.63 -8.57
CA PRO A 144 -8.67 12.94 -9.01
C PRO A 144 -8.43 11.58 -8.36
N PHE A 145 -9.05 11.34 -7.21
CA PHE A 145 -8.98 10.06 -6.49
C PHE A 145 -10.05 9.07 -6.95
N ARG A 146 -11.20 9.56 -7.34
CA ARG A 146 -12.41 8.77 -7.70
C ARG A 146 -12.46 8.46 -9.19
N ASP A 147 -12.03 9.39 -10.04
CA ASP A 147 -11.85 9.23 -11.47
C ASP A 147 -10.35 9.13 -11.76
N ARG A 148 -9.88 7.92 -12.07
CA ARG A 148 -8.46 7.60 -12.22
C ARG A 148 -8.03 7.40 -13.68
N GLU A 149 -8.85 7.78 -14.66
CA GLU A 149 -8.46 7.66 -16.07
C GLU A 149 -7.19 8.47 -16.39
N TRP A 150 -6.94 9.57 -15.69
CA TRP A 150 -5.69 10.34 -15.81
C TRP A 150 -4.43 9.52 -15.47
N MET A 151 -4.56 8.42 -14.71
CA MET A 151 -3.47 7.51 -14.37
C MET A 151 -3.16 6.50 -15.50
N ARG A 152 -3.97 6.48 -16.57
CA ARG A 152 -3.79 5.61 -17.74
C ARG A 152 -2.71 6.18 -18.67
N THR A 153 -1.48 6.30 -18.16
CA THR A 153 -0.33 6.86 -18.87
C THR A 153 0.90 5.97 -18.69
N GLY A 154 1.91 6.16 -19.52
CA GLY A 154 3.16 5.40 -19.45
C GLY A 154 2.92 3.89 -19.38
N ALA A 155 3.43 3.25 -18.35
CA ALA A 155 3.29 1.79 -18.15
C ALA A 155 1.82 1.30 -17.99
N CYS A 156 0.87 2.22 -17.77
CA CYS A 156 -0.55 1.91 -17.59
C CYS A 156 -1.39 2.16 -18.85
N ALA A 157 -0.88 2.85 -19.88
CA ALA A 157 -1.64 3.31 -21.06
C ALA A 157 -2.41 2.16 -21.73
N ASP A 158 -1.72 1.09 -22.10
CA ASP A 158 -2.29 -0.07 -22.80
C ASP A 158 -2.41 -1.30 -21.88
N CYS A 159 -2.34 -1.10 -20.57
CA CYS A 159 -2.34 -2.21 -19.63
C CYS A 159 -3.73 -2.81 -19.45
N ARG A 160 -3.88 -4.09 -19.80
CA ARG A 160 -5.16 -4.81 -19.63
C ARG A 160 -5.60 -4.93 -18.17
N MET A 161 -4.65 -4.85 -17.22
CA MET A 161 -4.94 -4.91 -15.80
C MET A 161 -5.44 -3.58 -15.23
N PHE A 162 -5.37 -2.48 -15.99
CA PHE A 162 -5.84 -1.17 -15.53
C PHE A 162 -7.30 -1.20 -15.06
N ARG A 163 -8.16 -1.96 -15.71
CA ARG A 163 -9.58 -2.14 -15.31
C ARG A 163 -9.75 -2.68 -13.88
N TYR A 164 -8.74 -3.37 -13.33
CA TYR A 164 -8.77 -3.92 -11.98
C TYR A 164 -8.03 -3.03 -10.98
N CYS A 165 -6.85 -2.51 -11.35
CA CYS A 165 -6.00 -1.77 -10.44
C CYS A 165 -6.14 -0.25 -10.52
N GLN A 166 -6.79 0.26 -11.58
CA GLN A 166 -7.00 1.70 -11.82
C GLN A 166 -5.73 2.54 -11.62
N GLY A 167 -4.59 2.03 -12.11
CA GLY A 167 -3.30 2.71 -12.01
C GLY A 167 -2.53 2.52 -10.69
N GLY A 168 -3.02 1.68 -9.77
CA GLY A 168 -2.34 1.37 -8.51
C GLY A 168 -2.62 2.36 -7.38
N GLY A 169 -1.81 2.30 -6.34
CA GLY A 169 -1.94 3.19 -5.18
C GLY A 169 -1.58 4.64 -5.52
N MET A 170 -2.36 5.59 -5.05
CA MET A 170 -2.09 7.02 -5.22
C MET A 170 -0.70 7.43 -4.70
N HIS A 171 -0.23 6.80 -3.62
CA HIS A 171 1.11 7.05 -3.05
C HIS A 171 2.26 6.56 -3.94
N LEU A 172 1.99 5.71 -4.94
CA LEU A 172 2.97 5.24 -5.92
C LEU A 172 3.09 6.16 -7.15
N ARG A 173 2.42 7.30 -7.14
CA ARG A 173 2.56 8.32 -8.19
C ARG A 173 3.56 9.37 -7.77
N ASP A 174 4.45 9.76 -8.67
CA ASP A 174 5.38 10.88 -8.49
C ASP A 174 4.65 12.22 -8.67
N ASP A 175 5.37 13.32 -8.49
CA ASP A 175 4.81 14.68 -8.52
C ASP A 175 4.25 15.07 -9.90
N ASP A 176 4.75 14.45 -10.96
CA ASP A 176 4.24 14.57 -12.34
C ASP A 176 3.11 13.56 -12.68
N GLY A 177 2.71 12.72 -11.73
CA GLY A 177 1.74 11.65 -11.91
C GLY A 177 2.29 10.35 -12.48
N SER A 178 3.59 10.27 -12.75
CA SER A 178 4.24 9.04 -13.23
C SER A 178 4.20 7.92 -12.19
N LEU A 179 4.07 6.68 -12.64
CA LEU A 179 4.08 5.51 -11.76
C LEU A 179 5.51 5.17 -11.34
N LEU A 180 5.79 5.19 -10.04
CA LEU A 180 7.10 4.84 -9.48
C LEU A 180 7.48 3.38 -9.73
N TYR A 181 6.58 2.45 -9.47
CA TYR A 181 6.67 1.05 -9.87
C TYR A 181 5.30 0.36 -9.84
N CYS A 182 5.19 -0.74 -10.57
CA CYS A 182 3.97 -1.53 -10.67
C CYS A 182 4.16 -2.87 -9.95
N HIS A 183 3.38 -3.14 -8.91
CA HIS A 183 3.42 -4.41 -8.18
C HIS A 183 3.14 -5.61 -9.10
N TYR A 184 2.11 -5.51 -9.93
CA TYR A 184 1.73 -6.58 -10.86
C TYR A 184 2.86 -6.98 -11.84
N LYS A 185 3.65 -6.00 -12.32
CA LYS A 185 4.76 -6.29 -13.25
C LYS A 185 6.00 -6.88 -12.58
N ARG A 186 6.04 -6.90 -11.27
CA ARG A 186 7.12 -7.49 -10.47
C ARG A 186 6.90 -8.97 -10.15
N LEU A 187 5.70 -9.46 -10.41
CA LEU A 187 5.27 -10.85 -10.24
C LEU A 187 5.48 -11.64 -11.52
#